data_6c9b371cd20538ced4b563378e364064
#
_entry.id   6c9b371cd20538ced4b563378e364064
#
_cell.length_a   1.000
_cell.length_b   1.000
_cell.length_c   1.000
_cell.angle_alpha   90.00
_cell.angle_beta   90.00
_cell.angle_gamma   90.00
#
_symmetry.space_group_name_H-M   'P 1'
#
loop_
_entity.id
_entity.type
_entity.pdbx_description
1 polymer ?
#
loop_
_entity_poly.entity_id
_entity_poly.type
_entity_poly.pdbx_seq_one_letter_code
_entity_poly.pdbx_strand_id
1 'polypeptide(L)'
;MLFHSRAFIFAFLPVSAGGFFLLARFAGSVWALRWLVAASLFFYGWWDPRFVPLLAGSVLINHLIARDIRALCRSGLANTAKRSLAGGIVLNLSVLGWFKYADFVLHVLAPGEPDLGMPLPLAVSFFTFQQIMFLVEAYRNPERDTGLLHCAAVITFFPHLIAGPIVRPHDIIPQLRHSALGRPRSANLSAGLLIFLLGLGKKLVLADMFGGFADTGFDAAAAGASLTFFEAWYATLAYALQIYFDFSGYSDMAIGLARMMNIRFPLNFDSPYQASDIAAFWRRWHITLGAFLRDYVYIPMGGSRQGEWRRISNLLLTMLLCGLWHGAAWRFVLWGGLHGIFLAVHGWFRGRGLRLPDPLAHALTLFVVILAWVPFRADNLTTAWAMLRSMAGLSGIALPTMIVGFLPALATIATPVPVLPWLGDARTLSFPEVSACLLLGWFIVLALPNIHTMSERGRSWALTSGFAFTMQALFFAPRVAPFLYFQF
;
A
#
# COMPACT_ATOMS: atom_id res chain seq x y z
N MET A 1 -14.62 -9.12 0.03
CA MET A 1 -14.60 -9.35 -1.45
C MET A 1 -13.33 -8.74 -2.03
N LEU A 2 -12.65 -9.41 -2.97
CA LEU A 2 -11.42 -8.89 -3.57
C LEU A 2 -11.70 -8.29 -4.94
N PHE A 3 -11.05 -7.18 -5.32
CA PHE A 3 -11.29 -6.51 -6.62
C PHE A 3 -11.01 -7.39 -7.84
N HIS A 4 -10.08 -8.32 -7.72
CA HIS A 4 -9.74 -9.28 -8.77
C HIS A 4 -10.63 -10.55 -8.76
N SER A 5 -11.60 -10.66 -7.84
CA SER A 5 -12.48 -11.82 -7.80
C SER A 5 -13.58 -11.73 -8.87
N ARG A 6 -13.96 -12.88 -9.43
CA ARG A 6 -15.05 -12.96 -10.41
C ARG A 6 -16.37 -12.41 -9.86
N ALA A 7 -16.67 -12.68 -8.58
CA ALA A 7 -17.86 -12.16 -7.92
C ALA A 7 -17.85 -10.63 -7.86
N PHE A 8 -16.69 -10.01 -7.65
CA PHE A 8 -16.56 -8.56 -7.67
C PHE A 8 -16.79 -8.02 -9.09
N ILE A 9 -16.03 -8.53 -10.07
CA ILE A 9 -16.01 -7.98 -11.44
C ILE A 9 -17.35 -8.16 -12.15
N PHE A 10 -17.94 -9.36 -12.06
CA PHE A 10 -19.12 -9.71 -12.86
C PHE A 10 -20.47 -9.57 -12.15
N ALA A 11 -20.47 -9.43 -10.82
CA ALA A 11 -21.72 -9.24 -10.06
C ALA A 11 -21.70 -7.93 -9.29
N PHE A 12 -20.80 -7.76 -8.31
CA PHE A 12 -20.84 -6.61 -7.40
C PHE A 12 -20.63 -5.27 -8.13
N LEU A 13 -19.63 -5.16 -8.97
CA LEU A 13 -19.31 -3.91 -9.67
C LEU A 13 -20.42 -3.45 -10.61
N PRO A 14 -20.98 -4.30 -11.49
CA PRO A 14 -22.13 -3.90 -12.33
C PRO A 14 -23.35 -3.49 -11.51
N VAL A 15 -23.69 -4.24 -10.45
CA VAL A 15 -24.84 -3.94 -9.60
C VAL A 15 -24.63 -2.65 -8.82
N SER A 16 -23.44 -2.44 -8.21
CA SER A 16 -23.15 -1.24 -7.43
C SER A 16 -23.11 0.01 -8.29
N ALA A 17 -22.43 -0.02 -9.45
CA ALA A 17 -22.33 1.10 -10.36
C ALA A 17 -23.66 1.36 -11.09
N GLY A 18 -24.33 0.31 -11.58
CA GLY A 18 -25.63 0.41 -12.22
C GLY A 18 -26.70 0.98 -11.27
N GLY A 19 -26.80 0.46 -10.06
CA GLY A 19 -27.71 0.97 -9.03
C GLY A 19 -27.43 2.42 -8.65
N PHE A 20 -26.15 2.80 -8.56
CA PHE A 20 -25.76 4.19 -8.30
C PHE A 20 -26.27 5.16 -9.40
N PHE A 21 -26.04 4.87 -10.65
CA PHE A 21 -26.48 5.74 -11.76
C PHE A 21 -27.99 5.71 -11.97
N LEU A 22 -28.65 4.54 -11.82
CA LEU A 22 -30.11 4.42 -11.92
C LEU A 22 -30.82 5.24 -10.82
N LEU A 23 -30.39 5.08 -9.56
CA LEU A 23 -30.96 5.84 -8.45
C LEU A 23 -30.68 7.33 -8.57
N ALA A 24 -29.48 7.73 -9.03
CA ALA A 24 -29.19 9.12 -9.31
C ALA A 24 -30.12 9.73 -10.36
N ARG A 25 -30.48 8.95 -11.39
CA ARG A 25 -31.36 9.39 -12.48
C ARG A 25 -32.84 9.48 -12.04
N PHE A 26 -33.34 8.48 -11.32
CA PHE A 26 -34.77 8.34 -11.05
C PHE A 26 -35.19 8.81 -9.66
N ALA A 27 -34.30 8.74 -8.65
CA ALA A 27 -34.59 9.05 -7.27
C ALA A 27 -33.72 10.18 -6.69
N GLY A 28 -32.71 10.66 -7.47
CA GLY A 28 -31.85 11.77 -7.09
C GLY A 28 -30.58 11.36 -6.35
N SER A 29 -29.66 12.34 -6.18
CA SER A 29 -28.30 12.16 -5.67
C SER A 29 -28.27 11.60 -4.25
N VAL A 30 -29.21 11.94 -3.40
CA VAL A 30 -29.30 11.46 -2.01
C VAL A 30 -29.49 9.93 -1.97
N TRP A 31 -30.38 9.39 -2.81
CA TRP A 31 -30.61 7.95 -2.90
C TRP A 31 -29.43 7.21 -3.52
N ALA A 32 -28.77 7.82 -4.52
CA ALA A 32 -27.54 7.29 -5.08
C ALA A 32 -26.42 7.18 -4.03
N LEU A 33 -26.24 8.20 -3.17
CA LEU A 33 -25.27 8.16 -2.08
C LEU A 33 -25.65 7.13 -1.00
N ARG A 34 -26.94 6.99 -0.65
CA ARG A 34 -27.40 5.94 0.26
C ARG A 34 -27.09 4.55 -0.28
N TRP A 35 -27.34 4.34 -1.57
CA TRP A 35 -26.98 3.09 -2.24
C TRP A 35 -25.48 2.83 -2.21
N LEU A 36 -24.67 3.84 -2.49
CA LEU A 36 -23.22 3.73 -2.47
C LEU A 36 -22.69 3.33 -1.08
N VAL A 37 -23.23 3.93 -0.01
CA VAL A 37 -22.93 3.54 1.38
C VAL A 37 -23.37 2.11 1.66
N ALA A 38 -24.58 1.73 1.28
CA ALA A 38 -25.09 0.36 1.49
C ALA A 38 -24.27 -0.68 0.74
N ALA A 39 -23.93 -0.43 -0.53
CA ALA A 39 -23.07 -1.29 -1.33
C ALA A 39 -21.65 -1.41 -0.72
N SER A 40 -21.11 -0.31 -0.20
CA SER A 40 -19.81 -0.30 0.46
C SER A 40 -19.79 -1.07 1.77
N LEU A 41 -20.83 -0.95 2.59
CA LEU A 41 -20.97 -1.75 3.81
C LEU A 41 -21.18 -3.23 3.49
N PHE A 42 -21.93 -3.56 2.44
CA PHE A 42 -22.04 -4.93 1.95
C PHE A 42 -20.68 -5.48 1.49
N PHE A 43 -19.91 -4.70 0.70
CA PHE A 43 -18.57 -5.05 0.27
C PHE A 43 -17.64 -5.36 1.45
N TYR A 44 -17.69 -4.52 2.49
CA TYR A 44 -16.91 -4.71 3.72
C TYR A 44 -17.35 -5.96 4.50
N GLY A 45 -18.67 -6.11 4.69
CA GLY A 45 -19.27 -7.24 5.41
C GLY A 45 -19.10 -8.59 4.69
N TRP A 46 -18.79 -8.59 3.40
CA TRP A 46 -18.50 -9.82 2.66
C TRP A 46 -17.26 -10.55 3.22
N TRP A 47 -16.34 -9.83 3.79
CA TRP A 47 -15.16 -10.42 4.45
C TRP A 47 -15.55 -11.00 5.82
N ASP A 48 -16.08 -10.15 6.69
CA ASP A 48 -16.60 -10.53 8.00
C ASP A 48 -17.71 -9.57 8.44
N PRO A 49 -18.97 -10.01 8.45
CA PRO A 49 -20.11 -9.15 8.80
C PRO A 49 -20.08 -8.66 10.25
N ARG A 50 -19.36 -9.34 11.15
CA ARG A 50 -19.26 -8.97 12.57
C ARG A 50 -18.64 -7.58 12.76
N PHE A 51 -17.82 -7.11 11.83
CA PHE A 51 -17.16 -5.81 11.89
C PHE A 51 -17.92 -4.66 11.21
N VAL A 52 -19.03 -4.93 10.53
CA VAL A 52 -19.88 -3.87 9.96
C VAL A 52 -20.41 -2.91 11.03
N PRO A 53 -20.91 -3.37 12.19
CA PRO A 53 -21.31 -2.48 13.28
C PRO A 53 -20.18 -1.60 13.82
N LEU A 54 -18.95 -2.14 13.89
CA LEU A 54 -17.76 -1.37 14.31
C LEU A 54 -17.48 -0.21 13.35
N LEU A 55 -17.47 -0.47 12.03
CA LEU A 55 -17.25 0.55 11.02
C LEU A 55 -18.38 1.60 11.04
N ALA A 56 -19.65 1.15 11.05
CA ALA A 56 -20.81 2.05 11.08
C ALA A 56 -20.85 2.88 12.36
N GLY A 57 -20.60 2.27 13.51
CA GLY A 57 -20.49 2.94 14.81
C GLY A 57 -19.36 3.97 14.85
N SER A 58 -18.19 3.61 14.31
CA SER A 58 -17.05 4.53 14.17
C SER A 58 -17.42 5.76 13.32
N VAL A 59 -18.11 5.57 12.19
CA VAL A 59 -18.58 6.69 11.34
C VAL A 59 -19.54 7.59 12.11
N LEU A 60 -20.51 7.02 12.81
CA LEU A 60 -21.51 7.77 13.57
C LEU A 60 -20.87 8.57 14.71
N ILE A 61 -20.05 7.91 15.54
CA ILE A 61 -19.39 8.55 16.69
C ILE A 61 -18.50 9.68 16.24
N ASN A 62 -17.65 9.46 15.22
CA ASN A 62 -16.77 10.50 14.71
C ASN A 62 -17.53 11.65 14.04
N HIS A 63 -18.66 11.38 13.38
CA HIS A 63 -19.55 12.42 12.87
C HIS A 63 -20.13 13.29 14.00
N LEU A 64 -20.57 12.69 15.11
CA LEU A 64 -21.09 13.42 16.28
C LEU A 64 -19.99 14.27 16.92
N ILE A 65 -18.78 13.72 17.12
CA ILE A 65 -17.62 14.47 17.64
C ILE A 65 -17.26 15.63 16.70
N ALA A 66 -17.24 15.40 15.39
CA ALA A 66 -16.96 16.45 14.41
C ALA A 66 -18.00 17.57 14.43
N ARG A 67 -19.28 17.25 14.63
CA ARG A 67 -20.35 18.23 14.80
C ARG A 67 -20.17 19.06 16.07
N ASP A 68 -19.82 18.41 17.19
CA ASP A 68 -19.49 19.07 18.45
C ASP A 68 -18.29 20.02 18.30
N ILE A 69 -17.18 19.55 17.70
CA ILE A 69 -15.99 20.36 17.42
C ILE A 69 -16.37 21.63 16.62
N ARG A 70 -17.17 21.50 15.55
CA ARG A 70 -17.59 22.65 14.74
C ARG A 70 -18.45 23.62 15.55
N ALA A 71 -19.39 23.14 16.35
CA ALA A 71 -20.23 23.98 17.21
C ALA A 71 -19.39 24.76 18.20
N LEU A 72 -18.45 24.10 18.89
CA LEU A 72 -17.54 24.74 19.86
C LEU A 72 -16.62 25.78 19.19
N CYS A 73 -16.09 25.49 17.99
CA CYS A 73 -15.28 26.45 17.25
C CYS A 73 -16.10 27.71 16.86
N ARG A 74 -17.33 27.53 16.38
CA ARG A 74 -18.23 28.66 16.02
C ARG A 74 -18.66 29.48 17.23
N SER A 75 -18.77 28.87 18.39
CA SER A 75 -19.06 29.56 19.67
C SER A 75 -17.84 30.22 20.30
N GLY A 76 -16.66 30.24 19.64
CA GLY A 76 -15.43 30.83 20.18
C GLY A 76 -14.73 29.99 21.28
N LEU A 77 -15.23 28.79 21.57
CA LEU A 77 -14.70 27.89 22.61
C LEU A 77 -13.52 27.03 22.08
N ALA A 78 -12.50 27.65 21.51
CA ALA A 78 -11.38 26.99 20.82
C ALA A 78 -10.63 25.97 21.68
N ASN A 79 -10.43 26.22 22.98
CA ASN A 79 -9.75 25.29 23.88
C ASN A 79 -10.62 24.02 24.12
N THR A 80 -11.93 24.17 24.26
CA THR A 80 -12.85 23.04 24.43
C THR A 80 -12.95 22.23 23.13
N ALA A 81 -13.02 22.89 21.98
CA ALA A 81 -12.95 22.25 20.66
C ALA A 81 -11.65 21.44 20.47
N LYS A 82 -10.51 21.98 20.92
CA LYS A 82 -9.23 21.25 20.88
C LYS A 82 -9.21 20.03 21.80
N ARG A 83 -9.86 20.10 22.97
CA ARG A 83 -10.01 18.94 23.88
C ARG A 83 -10.93 17.87 23.27
N SER A 84 -12.05 18.26 22.65
CA SER A 84 -12.96 17.36 21.93
C SER A 84 -12.24 16.68 20.76
N LEU A 85 -11.41 17.42 19.98
CA LEU A 85 -10.55 16.85 18.93
C LEU A 85 -9.56 15.84 19.51
N ALA A 86 -8.86 16.19 20.58
CA ALA A 86 -7.90 15.28 21.21
C ALA A 86 -8.56 14.01 21.72
N GLY A 87 -9.72 14.11 22.37
CA GLY A 87 -10.54 12.99 22.82
C GLY A 87 -10.95 12.08 21.66
N GLY A 88 -11.39 12.66 20.53
CA GLY A 88 -11.75 11.90 19.33
C GLY A 88 -10.54 11.18 18.69
N ILE A 89 -9.38 11.81 18.66
CA ILE A 89 -8.14 11.17 18.19
C ILE A 89 -7.75 10.01 19.12
N VAL A 90 -7.76 10.23 20.44
CA VAL A 90 -7.45 9.18 21.44
C VAL A 90 -8.41 8.00 21.28
N LEU A 91 -9.71 8.24 21.13
CA LEU A 91 -10.70 7.18 20.92
C LEU A 91 -10.36 6.33 19.68
N ASN A 92 -10.08 6.97 18.55
CA ASN A 92 -9.73 6.25 17.31
C ASN A 92 -8.42 5.47 17.45
N LEU A 93 -7.40 6.04 18.10
CA LEU A 93 -6.13 5.36 18.36
C LEU A 93 -6.28 4.24 19.39
N SER A 94 -7.19 4.35 20.36
CA SER A 94 -7.48 3.27 21.33
C SER A 94 -8.14 2.07 20.64
N VAL A 95 -9.08 2.31 19.73
CA VAL A 95 -9.68 1.24 18.93
C VAL A 95 -8.63 0.54 18.08
N LEU A 96 -7.78 1.31 17.38
CA LEU A 96 -6.67 0.75 16.62
C LEU A 96 -5.68 -0.01 17.53
N GLY A 97 -5.34 0.58 18.69
CA GLY A 97 -4.46 -0.01 19.69
C GLY A 97 -4.94 -1.36 20.18
N TRP A 98 -6.23 -1.43 20.50
CA TRP A 98 -6.86 -2.65 20.98
C TRP A 98 -6.82 -3.78 19.94
N PHE A 99 -7.26 -3.53 18.73
CA PHE A 99 -7.36 -4.59 17.73
C PHE A 99 -6.03 -4.96 17.06
N LYS A 100 -5.09 -4.02 16.95
CA LYS A 100 -3.85 -4.26 16.19
C LYS A 100 -2.62 -4.44 17.06
N TYR A 101 -2.56 -3.79 18.23
CA TYR A 101 -1.32 -3.74 19.01
C TYR A 101 -1.42 -4.39 20.38
N ALA A 102 -2.59 -4.86 20.83
CA ALA A 102 -2.76 -5.44 22.16
C ALA A 102 -1.85 -6.66 22.37
N ASP A 103 -1.83 -7.62 21.44
CA ASP A 103 -0.97 -8.80 21.54
C ASP A 103 0.52 -8.44 21.48
N PHE A 104 0.89 -7.49 20.62
CA PHE A 104 2.28 -7.01 20.55
C PHE A 104 2.74 -6.39 21.87
N VAL A 105 1.91 -5.55 22.48
CA VAL A 105 2.21 -4.95 23.79
C VAL A 105 2.23 -6.01 24.88
N LEU A 106 1.30 -6.95 24.87
CA LEU A 106 1.26 -8.08 25.81
C LEU A 106 2.58 -8.86 25.77
N HIS A 107 3.04 -9.27 24.58
CA HIS A 107 4.29 -10.01 24.45
C HIS A 107 5.55 -9.23 24.83
N VAL A 108 5.52 -7.88 24.71
CA VAL A 108 6.61 -7.03 25.18
C VAL A 108 6.63 -6.95 26.71
N LEU A 109 5.47 -6.85 27.35
CA LEU A 109 5.35 -6.68 28.80
C LEU A 109 5.39 -8.01 29.57
N ALA A 110 4.84 -9.07 28.99
CA ALA A 110 4.73 -10.40 29.55
C ALA A 110 5.09 -11.46 28.50
N PRO A 111 6.38 -11.68 28.22
CA PRO A 111 6.83 -12.67 27.24
C PRO A 111 6.36 -14.09 27.62
N GLY A 112 5.71 -14.77 26.70
CA GLY A 112 5.22 -16.14 26.90
C GLY A 112 3.73 -16.26 27.22
N GLU A 113 3.04 -15.15 27.44
CA GLU A 113 1.57 -15.17 27.52
C GLU A 113 0.95 -15.49 26.15
N PRO A 114 -0.17 -16.25 26.11
CA PRO A 114 -0.85 -16.57 24.86
C PRO A 114 -1.49 -15.32 24.24
N ASP A 115 -1.64 -15.34 22.90
CA ASP A 115 -2.39 -14.31 22.18
C ASP A 115 -3.82 -14.17 22.73
N LEU A 116 -4.31 -12.94 22.76
CA LEU A 116 -5.70 -12.62 23.12
C LEU A 116 -6.70 -13.23 22.10
N GLY A 117 -6.21 -13.70 20.97
CA GLY A 117 -7.01 -14.35 19.93
C GLY A 117 -8.04 -13.43 19.28
N MET A 118 -7.84 -12.12 19.34
CA MET A 118 -8.78 -11.17 18.76
C MET A 118 -8.62 -11.07 17.25
N PRO A 119 -9.71 -11.30 16.49
CA PRO A 119 -9.64 -11.13 15.05
C PRO A 119 -9.42 -9.66 14.68
N LEU A 120 -8.42 -9.39 13.84
CA LEU A 120 -8.13 -8.05 13.35
C LEU A 120 -9.22 -7.59 12.36
N PRO A 121 -9.96 -6.49 12.63
CA PRO A 121 -10.91 -5.94 11.67
C PRO A 121 -10.20 -5.48 10.41
N LEU A 122 -10.67 -5.93 9.25
CA LEU A 122 -10.13 -5.49 7.98
C LEU A 122 -10.16 -3.96 7.87
N ALA A 123 -9.08 -3.36 7.40
CA ALA A 123 -8.98 -1.92 7.18
C ALA A 123 -9.06 -1.02 8.43
N VAL A 124 -8.94 -1.58 9.66
CA VAL A 124 -9.01 -0.76 10.89
C VAL A 124 -8.01 0.40 10.88
N SER A 125 -6.81 0.19 10.37
CA SER A 125 -5.79 1.23 10.22
C SER A 125 -6.20 2.32 9.23
N PHE A 126 -6.83 1.95 8.11
CA PHE A 126 -7.24 2.89 7.05
C PHE A 126 -8.42 3.77 7.49
N PHE A 127 -9.50 3.18 8.01
CA PHE A 127 -10.62 4.00 8.46
C PHE A 127 -10.28 4.83 9.71
N THR A 128 -9.38 4.37 10.59
CA THR A 128 -8.84 5.18 11.70
C THR A 128 -8.17 6.45 11.18
N PHE A 129 -7.30 6.36 10.18
CA PHE A 129 -6.66 7.54 9.59
C PHE A 129 -7.68 8.49 8.96
N GLN A 130 -8.66 7.95 8.26
CA GLN A 130 -9.72 8.76 7.65
C GLN A 130 -10.58 9.46 8.68
N GLN A 131 -10.91 8.79 9.79
CA GLN A 131 -11.64 9.41 10.91
C GLN A 131 -10.83 10.53 11.56
N ILE A 132 -9.54 10.32 11.81
CA ILE A 132 -8.65 11.37 12.33
C ILE A 132 -8.60 12.57 11.38
N MET A 133 -8.44 12.33 10.07
CA MET A 133 -8.47 13.41 9.07
C MET A 133 -9.79 14.17 9.09
N PHE A 134 -10.91 13.47 9.23
CA PHE A 134 -12.25 14.06 9.27
C PHE A 134 -12.45 14.95 10.51
N LEU A 135 -11.96 14.53 11.69
CA LEU A 135 -12.00 15.32 12.93
C LEU A 135 -11.10 16.56 12.83
N VAL A 136 -9.88 16.41 12.31
CA VAL A 136 -8.95 17.53 12.13
C VAL A 136 -9.49 18.54 11.10
N GLU A 137 -10.14 18.06 10.03
CA GLU A 137 -10.80 18.92 9.05
C GLU A 137 -11.96 19.70 9.68
N ALA A 138 -12.75 19.06 10.56
CA ALA A 138 -13.82 19.73 11.29
C ALA A 138 -13.32 20.87 12.21
N TYR A 139 -12.14 20.67 12.81
CA TYR A 139 -11.51 21.69 13.65
C TYR A 139 -10.89 22.83 12.83
N ARG A 140 -10.21 22.52 11.71
CA ARG A 140 -9.54 23.51 10.86
C ARG A 140 -10.50 24.35 10.03
N ASN A 141 -11.64 23.75 9.62
CA ASN A 141 -12.64 24.36 8.73
C ASN A 141 -14.05 24.20 9.32
N PRO A 142 -14.35 24.83 10.47
CA PRO A 142 -15.62 24.63 11.17
C PRO A 142 -16.85 25.08 10.38
N GLU A 143 -16.68 26.00 9.43
CA GLU A 143 -17.75 26.49 8.56
C GLU A 143 -18.22 25.47 7.51
N ARG A 144 -17.38 24.48 7.20
CA ARG A 144 -17.73 23.42 6.24
C ARG A 144 -18.50 22.32 6.91
N ASP A 145 -19.83 22.47 6.96
CA ASP A 145 -20.67 21.40 7.49
C ASP A 145 -20.72 20.20 6.56
N THR A 146 -20.62 19.00 7.16
CA THR A 146 -20.67 17.72 6.45
C THR A 146 -21.71 16.83 7.12
N GLY A 147 -22.83 16.62 6.44
CA GLY A 147 -23.87 15.73 6.92
C GLY A 147 -23.38 14.27 7.01
N LEU A 148 -24.06 13.49 7.87
CA LEU A 148 -23.71 12.08 8.13
C LEU A 148 -23.60 11.24 6.85
N LEU A 149 -24.49 11.44 5.87
CA LEU A 149 -24.47 10.70 4.62
C LEU A 149 -23.18 10.94 3.81
N HIS A 150 -22.70 12.18 3.74
CA HIS A 150 -21.45 12.49 3.05
C HIS A 150 -20.24 11.98 3.83
N CYS A 151 -20.27 12.05 5.16
CA CYS A 151 -19.25 11.45 6.02
C CYS A 151 -19.17 9.93 5.78
N ALA A 152 -20.30 9.24 5.87
CA ALA A 152 -20.39 7.81 5.62
C ALA A 152 -19.89 7.46 4.20
N ALA A 153 -20.35 8.19 3.17
CA ALA A 153 -19.95 7.95 1.80
C ALA A 153 -18.44 8.12 1.58
N VAL A 154 -17.78 9.08 2.25
CA VAL A 154 -16.32 9.23 2.16
C VAL A 154 -15.60 8.10 2.88
N ILE A 155 -15.97 7.78 4.11
CA ILE A 155 -15.24 6.82 4.94
C ILE A 155 -15.43 5.38 4.44
N THR A 156 -16.66 5.02 4.02
CA THR A 156 -16.97 3.64 3.64
C THR A 156 -16.78 3.32 2.16
N PHE A 157 -16.50 4.30 1.31
CA PHE A 157 -16.47 4.11 -0.14
C PHE A 157 -15.55 2.96 -0.55
N PHE A 158 -16.14 1.87 -1.05
CA PHE A 158 -15.49 0.58 -1.24
C PHE A 158 -14.19 0.63 -2.06
N PRO A 159 -13.99 1.53 -3.07
CA PRO A 159 -12.75 1.50 -3.84
C PRO A 159 -11.49 1.79 -3.02
N HIS A 160 -11.58 2.61 -1.97
CA HIS A 160 -10.40 2.92 -1.15
C HIS A 160 -10.47 2.35 0.27
N LEU A 161 -11.63 1.81 0.69
CA LEU A 161 -11.90 1.43 2.08
C LEU A 161 -10.84 0.49 2.67
N ILE A 162 -10.37 -0.48 1.90
CA ILE A 162 -9.51 -1.55 2.43
C ILE A 162 -8.02 -1.19 2.32
N ALA A 163 -7.53 -0.82 1.14
CA ALA A 163 -6.12 -0.55 0.88
C ALA A 163 -5.90 0.43 -0.30
N GLY A 164 -6.92 1.20 -0.66
CA GLY A 164 -6.82 2.21 -1.72
C GLY A 164 -6.02 3.45 -1.28
N PRO A 165 -5.92 4.45 -2.16
CA PRO A 165 -5.33 5.73 -1.80
C PRO A 165 -6.02 6.34 -0.57
N ILE A 166 -5.25 6.85 0.38
CA ILE A 166 -5.78 7.57 1.55
C ILE A 166 -6.30 8.93 1.08
N VAL A 167 -7.61 9.04 0.98
CA VAL A 167 -8.27 10.26 0.46
C VAL A 167 -8.59 11.24 1.57
N ARG A 168 -8.44 12.53 1.29
CA ARG A 168 -8.79 13.58 2.24
C ARG A 168 -10.26 13.96 2.10
N PRO A 169 -11.00 14.16 3.19
CA PRO A 169 -12.41 14.54 3.14
C PRO A 169 -12.66 15.79 2.29
N HIS A 170 -11.78 16.80 2.36
CA HIS A 170 -11.93 18.04 1.60
C HIS A 170 -11.73 17.87 0.08
N ASP A 171 -11.08 16.80 -0.39
CA ASP A 171 -10.93 16.49 -1.81
C ASP A 171 -12.16 15.76 -2.37
N ILE A 172 -12.81 14.93 -1.55
CA ILE A 172 -13.89 14.03 -2.00
C ILE A 172 -15.27 14.64 -1.77
N ILE A 173 -15.53 15.28 -0.62
CA ILE A 173 -16.84 15.83 -0.29
C ILE A 173 -17.38 16.79 -1.36
N PRO A 174 -16.58 17.73 -1.93
CA PRO A 174 -17.06 18.58 -3.00
C PRO A 174 -17.48 17.79 -4.25
N GLN A 175 -16.78 16.71 -4.57
CA GLN A 175 -17.12 15.85 -5.70
C GLN A 175 -18.43 15.10 -5.47
N LEU A 176 -18.69 14.60 -4.23
CA LEU A 176 -19.94 13.95 -3.86
C LEU A 176 -21.16 14.89 -3.89
N ARG A 177 -20.94 16.19 -3.69
CA ARG A 177 -21.98 17.25 -3.75
C ARG A 177 -22.23 17.76 -5.17
N HIS A 178 -21.38 17.39 -6.13
CA HIS A 178 -21.51 17.92 -7.48
C HIS A 178 -22.74 17.36 -8.18
N SER A 179 -23.57 18.23 -8.75
CA SER A 179 -24.85 17.89 -9.39
C SER A 179 -24.73 16.89 -10.56
N ALA A 180 -23.58 16.81 -11.20
CA ALA A 180 -23.31 15.89 -12.28
C ALA A 180 -22.72 14.53 -11.83
N LEU A 181 -22.56 14.29 -10.53
CA LEU A 181 -21.96 13.04 -10.02
C LEU A 181 -22.70 11.79 -10.54
N GLY A 182 -24.03 11.81 -10.46
CA GLY A 182 -24.88 10.70 -10.88
C GLY A 182 -25.16 10.61 -12.39
N ARG A 183 -24.51 11.42 -13.23
CA ARG A 183 -24.65 11.36 -14.69
C ARG A 183 -23.54 10.48 -15.28
N PRO A 184 -23.84 9.32 -15.89
CA PRO A 184 -22.80 8.49 -16.49
C PRO A 184 -22.09 9.27 -17.62
N ARG A 185 -20.74 9.31 -17.57
CA ARG A 185 -19.89 9.95 -18.56
C ARG A 185 -19.04 8.87 -19.25
N SER A 186 -19.25 8.66 -20.55
CA SER A 186 -18.52 7.65 -21.31
C SER A 186 -17.00 7.77 -21.17
N ALA A 187 -16.47 8.99 -21.23
CA ALA A 187 -15.05 9.27 -21.05
C ALA A 187 -14.52 8.85 -19.66
N ASN A 188 -15.31 8.98 -18.60
CA ASN A 188 -14.89 8.53 -17.26
C ASN A 188 -15.05 7.01 -17.11
N LEU A 189 -16.10 6.42 -17.71
CA LEU A 189 -16.30 4.97 -17.71
C LEU A 189 -15.19 4.25 -18.46
N SER A 190 -14.86 4.68 -19.68
CA SER A 190 -13.80 4.06 -20.49
C SER A 190 -12.42 4.25 -19.89
N ALA A 191 -12.07 5.48 -19.46
CA ALA A 191 -10.78 5.73 -18.81
C ALA A 191 -10.66 4.98 -17.47
N GLY A 192 -11.72 4.92 -16.67
CA GLY A 192 -11.75 4.18 -15.41
C GLY A 192 -11.61 2.67 -15.61
N LEU A 193 -12.33 2.11 -16.59
CA LEU A 193 -12.23 0.70 -16.94
C LEU A 193 -10.83 0.34 -17.45
N LEU A 194 -10.23 1.18 -18.29
CA LEU A 194 -8.88 0.98 -18.79
C LEU A 194 -7.85 0.94 -17.65
N ILE A 195 -7.92 1.90 -16.70
CA ILE A 195 -7.03 1.93 -15.54
C ILE A 195 -7.26 0.71 -14.64
N PHE A 196 -8.53 0.32 -14.42
CA PHE A 196 -8.88 -0.87 -13.64
C PHE A 196 -8.29 -2.15 -14.25
N LEU A 197 -8.44 -2.36 -15.56
CA LEU A 197 -7.92 -3.54 -16.24
C LEU A 197 -6.38 -3.59 -16.26
N LEU A 198 -5.71 -2.46 -16.41
CA LEU A 198 -4.25 -2.37 -16.28
C LEU A 198 -3.79 -2.70 -14.85
N GLY A 199 -4.49 -2.20 -13.83
CA GLY A 199 -4.25 -2.56 -12.43
C GLY A 199 -4.48 -4.04 -12.15
N LEU A 200 -5.53 -4.61 -12.73
CA LEU A 200 -5.84 -6.04 -12.66
C LEU A 200 -4.72 -6.89 -13.29
N GLY A 201 -4.20 -6.49 -14.46
CA GLY A 201 -3.06 -7.14 -15.10
C GLY A 201 -1.79 -7.08 -14.26
N LYS A 202 -1.49 -5.92 -13.64
CA LYS A 202 -0.37 -5.81 -12.68
C LYS A 202 -0.49 -6.81 -11.53
N LYS A 203 -1.70 -6.98 -10.97
CA LYS A 203 -1.95 -7.90 -9.85
C LYS A 203 -1.86 -9.36 -10.30
N LEU A 204 -2.66 -9.76 -11.27
CA LEU A 204 -2.85 -11.17 -11.62
C LEU A 204 -1.68 -11.77 -12.41
N VAL A 205 -0.98 -10.95 -13.20
CA VAL A 205 0.11 -11.45 -14.07
C VAL A 205 1.46 -11.16 -13.44
N LEU A 206 1.74 -9.90 -13.10
CA LEU A 206 3.09 -9.52 -12.65
C LEU A 206 3.30 -9.80 -11.16
N ALA A 207 2.40 -9.32 -10.30
CA ALA A 207 2.59 -9.45 -8.86
C ALA A 207 2.55 -10.92 -8.40
N ASP A 208 1.57 -11.70 -8.89
CA ASP A 208 1.41 -13.10 -8.46
C ASP A 208 2.56 -13.98 -9.00
N MET A 209 3.08 -13.71 -10.21
CA MET A 209 4.27 -14.38 -10.74
C MET A 209 5.50 -14.10 -9.87
N PHE A 210 5.81 -12.83 -9.60
CA PHE A 210 6.96 -12.49 -8.76
C PHE A 210 6.76 -12.92 -7.30
N GLY A 211 5.50 -12.99 -6.83
CA GLY A 211 5.15 -13.57 -5.54
C GLY A 211 5.62 -15.00 -5.40
N GLY A 212 5.36 -15.84 -6.38
CA GLY A 212 5.83 -17.24 -6.38
C GLY A 212 7.35 -17.36 -6.26
N PHE A 213 8.10 -16.48 -6.94
CA PHE A 213 9.57 -16.48 -6.84
C PHE A 213 10.07 -15.99 -5.47
N ALA A 214 9.43 -14.96 -4.92
CA ALA A 214 9.78 -14.42 -3.61
C ALA A 214 9.48 -15.42 -2.49
N ASP A 215 8.28 -15.99 -2.49
CA ASP A 215 7.79 -16.91 -1.45
C ASP A 215 8.69 -18.15 -1.34
N THR A 216 9.11 -18.74 -2.47
CA THR A 216 10.01 -19.89 -2.45
C THR A 216 11.28 -19.64 -1.63
N GLY A 217 11.95 -18.49 -1.82
CA GLY A 217 13.17 -18.18 -1.09
C GLY A 217 12.92 -17.77 0.36
N PHE A 218 11.94 -16.89 0.61
CA PHE A 218 11.65 -16.42 1.97
C PHE A 218 11.09 -17.53 2.86
N ASP A 219 10.23 -18.40 2.35
CA ASP A 219 9.66 -19.52 3.09
C ASP A 219 10.72 -20.58 3.40
N ALA A 220 11.65 -20.84 2.46
CA ALA A 220 12.81 -21.70 2.71
C ALA A 220 13.71 -21.15 3.82
N ALA A 221 14.01 -19.84 3.79
CA ALA A 221 14.79 -19.19 4.85
C ALA A 221 14.05 -19.22 6.21
N ALA A 222 12.73 -19.05 6.23
CA ALA A 222 11.91 -19.16 7.43
C ALA A 222 11.92 -20.59 8.00
N ALA A 223 11.97 -21.62 7.13
CA ALA A 223 12.12 -23.02 7.50
C ALA A 223 13.55 -23.39 7.93
N GLY A 224 14.49 -22.43 7.96
CA GLY A 224 15.88 -22.66 8.39
C GLY A 224 16.84 -23.08 7.28
N ALA A 225 16.42 -23.06 6.01
CA ALA A 225 17.32 -23.33 4.90
C ALA A 225 18.36 -22.22 4.73
N SER A 226 19.60 -22.60 4.42
CA SER A 226 20.68 -21.66 4.10
C SER A 226 20.68 -21.38 2.61
N LEU A 227 20.18 -20.22 2.21
CA LEU A 227 20.20 -19.78 0.82
C LEU A 227 21.62 -19.32 0.43
N THR A 228 21.99 -19.54 -0.82
CA THR A 228 23.19 -18.98 -1.40
C THR A 228 22.99 -17.53 -1.84
N PHE A 229 24.08 -16.84 -2.21
CA PHE A 229 24.06 -15.44 -2.63
C PHE A 229 22.99 -15.16 -3.70
N PHE A 230 23.01 -15.92 -4.79
CA PHE A 230 22.08 -15.67 -5.90
C PHE A 230 20.62 -15.98 -5.53
N GLU A 231 20.36 -17.05 -4.79
CA GLU A 231 19.00 -17.40 -4.35
C GLU A 231 18.40 -16.32 -3.46
N ALA A 232 19.16 -15.78 -2.51
CA ALA A 232 18.69 -14.70 -1.63
C ALA A 232 18.43 -13.39 -2.40
N TRP A 233 19.32 -13.03 -3.36
CA TRP A 233 19.09 -11.86 -4.22
C TRP A 233 17.89 -12.02 -5.14
N TYR A 234 17.73 -13.18 -5.78
CA TYR A 234 16.58 -13.43 -6.66
C TYR A 234 15.25 -13.33 -5.91
N ALA A 235 15.15 -13.96 -4.73
CA ALA A 235 13.94 -13.86 -3.90
C ALA A 235 13.66 -12.40 -3.48
N THR A 236 14.69 -11.64 -3.08
CA THR A 236 14.53 -10.25 -2.66
C THR A 236 14.17 -9.32 -3.81
N LEU A 237 14.79 -9.50 -4.98
CA LEU A 237 14.48 -8.74 -6.20
C LEU A 237 13.07 -9.05 -6.70
N ALA A 238 12.65 -10.31 -6.62
CA ALA A 238 11.29 -10.72 -6.94
C ALA A 238 10.27 -10.09 -5.98
N TYR A 239 10.57 -10.08 -4.67
CA TYR A 239 9.70 -9.43 -3.68
C TYR A 239 9.57 -7.92 -3.92
N ALA A 240 10.66 -7.24 -4.27
CA ALA A 240 10.61 -5.81 -4.58
C ALA A 240 9.68 -5.51 -5.77
N LEU A 241 9.66 -6.38 -6.79
CA LEU A 241 8.71 -6.30 -7.91
C LEU A 241 7.29 -6.67 -7.48
N GLN A 242 7.13 -7.76 -6.72
CA GLN A 242 5.84 -8.19 -6.19
C GLN A 242 5.14 -7.08 -5.42
N ILE A 243 5.77 -6.51 -4.40
CA ILE A 243 5.14 -5.48 -3.55
C ILE A 243 4.77 -4.23 -4.35
N TYR A 244 5.58 -3.85 -5.33
CA TYR A 244 5.25 -2.73 -6.20
C TYR A 244 4.07 -3.03 -7.12
N PHE A 245 4.07 -4.14 -7.85
CA PHE A 245 2.99 -4.46 -8.78
C PHE A 245 1.69 -4.79 -8.06
N ASP A 246 1.75 -5.49 -6.91
CA ASP A 246 0.58 -5.80 -6.09
C ASP A 246 -0.09 -4.51 -5.59
N PHE A 247 0.66 -3.64 -4.92
CA PHE A 247 0.08 -2.45 -4.31
C PHE A 247 -0.23 -1.34 -5.32
N SER A 248 0.63 -1.12 -6.32
CA SER A 248 0.28 -0.17 -7.39
C SER A 248 -0.89 -0.67 -8.22
N GLY A 249 -0.99 -1.98 -8.48
CA GLY A 249 -2.12 -2.60 -9.18
C GLY A 249 -3.43 -2.42 -8.42
N TYR A 250 -3.43 -2.64 -7.11
CA TYR A 250 -4.60 -2.38 -6.27
C TYR A 250 -5.00 -0.89 -6.28
N SER A 251 -4.02 0.01 -6.15
CA SER A 251 -4.26 1.45 -6.20
C SER A 251 -4.83 1.90 -7.54
N ASP A 252 -4.33 1.33 -8.65
CA ASP A 252 -4.84 1.62 -10.00
C ASP A 252 -6.28 1.11 -10.16
N MET A 253 -6.58 -0.11 -9.68
CA MET A 253 -7.96 -0.61 -9.66
C MET A 253 -8.88 0.32 -8.86
N ALA A 254 -8.45 0.79 -7.68
CA ALA A 254 -9.22 1.73 -6.86
C ALA A 254 -9.48 3.07 -7.55
N ILE A 255 -8.43 3.64 -8.19
CA ILE A 255 -8.54 4.89 -8.98
C ILE A 255 -9.48 4.67 -10.18
N GLY A 256 -9.37 3.55 -10.86
CA GLY A 256 -10.24 3.19 -11.99
C GLY A 256 -11.71 3.09 -11.57
N LEU A 257 -12.00 2.38 -10.47
CA LEU A 257 -13.34 2.24 -9.88
C LEU A 257 -13.96 3.59 -9.49
N ALA A 258 -13.20 4.42 -8.79
CA ALA A 258 -13.65 5.76 -8.43
C ALA A 258 -13.92 6.63 -9.67
N ARG A 259 -13.05 6.55 -10.67
CA ARG A 259 -13.19 7.27 -11.94
C ARG A 259 -14.45 6.85 -12.72
N MET A 260 -14.78 5.55 -12.75
CA MET A 260 -16.02 5.07 -13.36
C MET A 260 -17.26 5.68 -12.70
N MET A 261 -17.19 5.99 -11.39
CA MET A 261 -18.25 6.66 -10.62
C MET A 261 -18.13 8.20 -10.63
N ASN A 262 -17.37 8.80 -11.54
CA ASN A 262 -17.10 10.25 -11.65
C ASN A 262 -16.34 10.86 -10.46
N ILE A 263 -15.69 10.05 -9.62
CA ILE A 263 -14.89 10.50 -8.49
C ILE A 263 -13.41 10.37 -8.85
N ARG A 264 -12.62 11.41 -8.57
CA ARG A 264 -11.18 11.43 -8.82
C ARG A 264 -10.43 11.18 -7.52
N PHE A 265 -9.62 10.14 -7.51
CA PHE A 265 -8.69 9.86 -6.42
C PHE A 265 -7.30 10.40 -6.71
N PRO A 266 -6.51 10.71 -5.66
CA PRO A 266 -5.11 11.06 -5.82
C PRO A 266 -4.28 9.85 -6.28
N LEU A 267 -3.17 10.14 -6.97
CA LEU A 267 -2.18 9.14 -7.33
C LEU A 267 -1.48 8.62 -6.07
N ASN A 268 -1.22 7.31 -6.03
CA ASN A 268 -0.56 6.67 -4.89
C ASN A 268 0.85 6.17 -5.22
N PHE A 269 1.14 5.88 -6.49
CA PHE A 269 2.46 5.46 -6.98
C PHE A 269 2.84 6.20 -8.27
N ASP A 270 4.08 6.70 -8.34
CA ASP A 270 4.62 7.38 -9.51
C ASP A 270 6.04 6.89 -9.84
N SER A 271 6.13 5.67 -10.38
CA SER A 271 7.41 5.01 -10.76
C SER A 271 8.50 5.15 -9.68
N PRO A 272 8.27 4.69 -8.43
CA PRO A 272 9.15 4.96 -7.29
C PRO A 272 10.57 4.40 -7.46
N TYR A 273 10.75 3.29 -8.20
CA TYR A 273 12.07 2.71 -8.44
C TYR A 273 12.92 3.50 -9.43
N GLN A 274 12.36 4.53 -10.09
CA GLN A 274 13.10 5.50 -10.90
C GLN A 274 13.61 6.71 -10.08
N ALA A 275 13.47 6.68 -8.75
CA ALA A 275 13.88 7.79 -7.91
C ALA A 275 15.40 7.89 -7.79
N SER A 276 15.94 9.09 -7.94
CA SER A 276 17.37 9.38 -7.80
C SER A 276 17.86 9.54 -6.37
N ASP A 277 16.93 9.67 -5.40
CA ASP A 277 17.25 9.77 -3.99
C ASP A 277 16.10 9.23 -3.12
N ILE A 278 16.39 8.92 -1.86
CA ILE A 278 15.42 8.32 -0.93
C ILE A 278 14.23 9.25 -0.63
N ALA A 279 14.41 10.56 -0.66
CA ALA A 279 13.31 11.50 -0.48
C ALA A 279 12.42 11.55 -1.74
N ALA A 280 13.01 11.44 -2.94
CA ALA A 280 12.27 11.27 -4.18
C ALA A 280 11.51 9.93 -4.21
N PHE A 281 12.11 8.85 -3.70
CA PHE A 281 11.42 7.56 -3.54
C PHE A 281 10.14 7.72 -2.71
N TRP A 282 10.18 8.33 -1.53
CA TRP A 282 9.03 8.56 -0.67
C TRP A 282 8.00 9.55 -1.24
N ARG A 283 8.39 10.43 -2.14
CA ARG A 283 7.44 11.28 -2.91
C ARG A 283 6.70 10.52 -3.99
N ARG A 284 7.16 9.30 -4.35
CA ARG A 284 6.63 8.47 -5.43
C ARG A 284 6.04 7.14 -4.96
N TRP A 285 6.45 6.68 -3.77
CA TRP A 285 5.94 5.47 -3.11
C TRP A 285 4.87 5.82 -2.08
N HIS A 286 3.69 5.19 -2.17
CA HIS A 286 2.58 5.37 -1.23
C HIS A 286 2.35 6.85 -0.87
N ILE A 287 2.20 7.67 -1.91
CA ILE A 287 2.18 9.14 -1.85
C ILE A 287 1.15 9.64 -0.82
N THR A 288 -0.02 9.01 -0.78
CA THR A 288 -1.11 9.42 0.10
C THR A 288 -0.81 9.13 1.58
N LEU A 289 -0.11 8.02 1.91
CA LEU A 289 0.39 7.76 3.26
C LEU A 289 1.49 8.76 3.63
N GLY A 290 2.44 9.02 2.73
CA GLY A 290 3.49 10.01 2.93
C GLY A 290 2.91 11.40 3.22
N ALA A 291 1.86 11.81 2.50
CA ALA A 291 1.15 13.05 2.74
C ALA A 291 0.44 13.07 4.10
N PHE A 292 -0.22 11.96 4.49
CA PHE A 292 -0.84 11.82 5.81
C PHE A 292 0.20 11.96 6.94
N LEU A 293 1.28 11.19 6.89
CA LEU A 293 2.33 11.23 7.91
C LEU A 293 2.98 12.61 8.02
N ARG A 294 3.23 13.27 6.88
CA ARG A 294 3.75 14.64 6.88
C ARG A 294 2.80 15.62 7.57
N ASP A 295 1.52 15.61 7.19
CA ASP A 295 0.57 16.67 7.56
C ASP A 295 -0.06 16.45 8.95
N TYR A 296 -0.11 15.20 9.43
CA TYR A 296 -0.76 14.84 10.70
C TYR A 296 0.21 14.32 11.77
N VAL A 297 1.46 14.01 11.41
CA VAL A 297 2.49 13.56 12.36
C VAL A 297 3.70 14.50 12.35
N TYR A 298 4.43 14.57 11.22
CA TYR A 298 5.69 15.29 11.12
C TYR A 298 5.55 16.81 11.38
N ILE A 299 4.63 17.48 10.69
CA ILE A 299 4.41 18.93 10.84
C ILE A 299 3.90 19.29 12.24
N PRO A 300 2.92 18.60 12.85
CA PRO A 300 2.50 18.87 14.23
C PRO A 300 3.61 18.71 15.29
N MET A 301 4.59 17.82 15.08
CA MET A 301 5.77 17.68 15.95
C MET A 301 6.80 18.81 15.78
N GLY A 302 6.55 19.79 14.91
CA GLY A 302 7.44 20.92 14.62
C GLY A 302 8.12 20.84 13.25
N GLY A 303 8.04 19.72 12.55
CA GLY A 303 8.60 19.56 11.21
C GLY A 303 10.10 19.84 11.16
N SER A 304 10.51 20.69 10.20
CA SER A 304 11.92 21.10 9.99
C SER A 304 12.27 22.48 10.58
N ARG A 305 11.36 23.11 11.35
CA ARG A 305 11.49 24.53 11.74
C ARG A 305 12.32 24.76 13.01
N GLN A 306 12.63 23.69 13.77
CA GLN A 306 13.26 23.79 15.10
C GLN A 306 14.71 23.28 15.12
N GLY A 307 15.46 23.51 14.04
CA GLY A 307 16.83 23.08 13.91
C GLY A 307 17.02 21.64 13.40
N GLU A 308 18.29 21.29 13.09
CA GLU A 308 18.60 20.04 12.40
C GLU A 308 18.34 18.78 13.25
N TRP A 309 18.73 18.80 14.51
CA TRP A 309 18.51 17.67 15.44
C TRP A 309 17.02 17.36 15.62
N ARG A 310 16.20 18.41 15.79
CA ARG A 310 14.76 18.24 15.93
C ARG A 310 14.13 17.73 14.63
N ARG A 311 14.62 18.21 13.48
CA ARG A 311 14.22 17.70 12.18
C ARG A 311 14.49 16.20 12.03
N ILE A 312 15.70 15.75 12.40
CA ILE A 312 16.10 14.34 12.35
C ILE A 312 15.23 13.49 13.29
N SER A 313 15.06 13.92 14.55
CA SER A 313 14.23 13.22 15.52
C SER A 313 12.77 13.09 15.07
N ASN A 314 12.17 14.17 14.55
CA ASN A 314 10.80 14.15 14.04
C ASN A 314 10.68 13.21 12.85
N LEU A 315 11.68 13.18 11.97
CA LEU A 315 11.71 12.30 10.80
C LEU A 315 11.83 10.83 11.19
N LEU A 316 12.78 10.50 12.10
CA LEU A 316 12.96 9.16 12.63
C LEU A 316 11.68 8.67 13.31
N LEU A 317 11.08 9.46 14.19
CA LEU A 317 9.85 9.09 14.88
C LEU A 317 8.70 8.90 13.89
N THR A 318 8.58 9.77 12.87
CA THR A 318 7.55 9.61 11.82
C THR A 318 7.72 8.29 11.08
N MET A 319 8.94 7.91 10.73
CA MET A 319 9.21 6.67 10.01
C MET A 319 9.09 5.42 10.88
N LEU A 320 9.44 5.50 12.17
CA LEU A 320 9.17 4.43 13.13
C LEU A 320 7.67 4.18 13.29
N LEU A 321 6.88 5.24 13.41
CA LEU A 321 5.41 5.16 13.44
C LEU A 321 4.84 4.62 12.11
N CYS A 322 5.43 4.98 10.98
CA CYS A 322 5.10 4.42 9.68
C CYS A 322 5.33 2.91 9.65
N GLY A 323 6.48 2.45 10.13
CA GLY A 323 6.79 1.02 10.23
C GLY A 323 5.80 0.29 11.14
N LEU A 324 5.58 0.79 12.33
CA LEU A 324 4.63 0.22 13.30
C LEU A 324 3.19 0.17 12.72
N TRP A 325 2.79 1.16 11.92
CA TRP A 325 1.49 1.17 11.26
C TRP A 325 1.33 0.00 10.27
N HIS A 326 2.39 -0.42 9.58
CA HIS A 326 2.34 -1.57 8.68
C HIS A 326 2.06 -2.87 9.44
N GLY A 327 2.65 -3.09 10.61
CA GLY A 327 2.39 -4.29 11.40
C GLY A 327 2.93 -4.21 12.82
N ALA A 328 2.26 -4.90 13.72
CA ALA A 328 2.62 -5.01 15.12
C ALA A 328 3.77 -6.01 15.32
N ALA A 329 4.95 -5.72 14.75
CA ALA A 329 6.14 -6.56 14.87
C ALA A 329 7.42 -5.73 14.76
N TRP A 330 8.47 -6.16 15.46
CA TRP A 330 9.77 -5.48 15.47
C TRP A 330 10.42 -5.34 14.09
N ARG A 331 10.15 -6.24 13.17
CA ARG A 331 10.64 -6.19 11.79
C ARG A 331 10.14 -4.96 11.04
N PHE A 332 8.91 -4.54 11.28
CA PHE A 332 8.34 -3.31 10.69
C PHE A 332 8.89 -2.05 11.36
N VAL A 333 9.13 -2.08 12.68
CA VAL A 333 9.80 -1.00 13.40
C VAL A 333 11.22 -0.80 12.87
N LEU A 334 11.96 -1.91 12.66
CA LEU A 334 13.28 -1.87 12.04
C LEU A 334 13.24 -1.28 10.63
N TRP A 335 12.29 -1.72 9.79
CA TRP A 335 12.11 -1.20 8.44
C TRP A 335 11.86 0.32 8.45
N GLY A 336 10.97 0.80 9.31
CA GLY A 336 10.71 2.23 9.48
C GLY A 336 11.95 2.99 9.95
N GLY A 337 12.69 2.44 10.92
CA GLY A 337 13.94 3.01 11.42
C GLY A 337 15.01 3.14 10.33
N LEU A 338 15.20 2.10 9.50
CA LEU A 338 16.13 2.14 8.36
C LEU A 338 15.77 3.27 7.39
N HIS A 339 14.51 3.37 6.97
CA HIS A 339 14.08 4.46 6.10
C HIS A 339 14.23 5.84 6.74
N GLY A 340 13.96 5.96 8.05
CA GLY A 340 14.21 7.18 8.81
C GLY A 340 15.68 7.59 8.80
N ILE A 341 16.60 6.63 9.00
CA ILE A 341 18.05 6.83 8.91
C ILE A 341 18.46 7.25 7.50
N PHE A 342 18.00 6.56 6.47
CA PHE A 342 18.33 6.90 5.08
C PHE A 342 17.90 8.33 4.72
N LEU A 343 16.71 8.75 5.15
CA LEU A 343 16.21 10.12 4.96
C LEU A 343 17.03 11.14 5.75
N ALA A 344 17.42 10.82 6.98
CA ALA A 344 18.25 11.70 7.82
C ALA A 344 19.65 11.89 7.21
N VAL A 345 20.30 10.80 6.78
CA VAL A 345 21.61 10.81 6.10
C VAL A 345 21.51 11.59 4.78
N HIS A 346 20.49 11.35 3.96
CA HIS A 346 20.26 12.11 2.74
C HIS A 346 20.11 13.61 3.02
N GLY A 347 19.31 13.99 4.02
CA GLY A 347 19.12 15.38 4.41
C GLY A 347 20.41 16.05 4.89
N TRP A 348 21.23 15.33 5.68
CA TRP A 348 22.55 15.78 6.13
C TRP A 348 23.53 15.98 4.97
N PHE A 349 23.56 15.02 4.02
CA PHE A 349 24.40 15.06 2.82
C PHE A 349 24.05 16.26 1.94
N ARG A 350 22.76 16.45 1.66
CA ARG A 350 22.24 17.60 0.88
C ARG A 350 22.46 18.93 1.58
N GLY A 351 22.33 18.98 2.89
CA GLY A 351 22.58 20.18 3.70
C GLY A 351 24.02 20.70 3.64
N ARG A 352 24.97 19.83 3.28
CA ARG A 352 26.38 20.17 3.04
C ARG A 352 26.70 20.51 1.58
N GLY A 353 25.71 20.56 0.71
CA GLY A 353 25.89 20.82 -0.72
C GLY A 353 26.49 19.63 -1.49
N LEU A 354 26.66 18.47 -0.84
CA LEU A 354 27.21 17.28 -1.47
C LEU A 354 26.20 16.68 -2.46
N ARG A 355 26.69 16.19 -3.59
CA ARG A 355 25.90 15.53 -4.62
C ARG A 355 26.65 14.33 -5.17
N LEU A 356 25.94 13.24 -5.39
CA LEU A 356 26.42 12.08 -6.12
C LEU A 356 26.04 12.24 -7.61
N PRO A 357 26.83 11.69 -8.54
CA PRO A 357 26.39 11.53 -9.93
C PRO A 357 25.07 10.76 -9.99
N ASP A 358 24.16 11.20 -10.87
CA ASP A 358 22.79 10.66 -10.93
C ASP A 358 22.72 9.12 -11.04
N PRO A 359 23.54 8.42 -11.87
CA PRO A 359 23.49 6.96 -11.91
C PRO A 359 23.84 6.29 -10.57
N LEU A 360 24.87 6.84 -9.88
CA LEU A 360 25.30 6.31 -8.57
C LEU A 360 24.25 6.60 -7.48
N ALA A 361 23.67 7.79 -7.49
CA ALA A 361 22.60 8.18 -6.57
C ALA A 361 21.38 7.27 -6.73
N HIS A 362 20.99 6.99 -7.98
CA HIS A 362 19.90 6.06 -8.29
C HIS A 362 20.23 4.63 -7.83
N ALA A 363 21.42 4.11 -8.21
CA ALA A 363 21.82 2.76 -7.82
C ALA A 363 21.87 2.58 -6.30
N LEU A 364 22.43 3.55 -5.56
CA LEU A 364 22.47 3.53 -4.10
C LEU A 364 21.06 3.59 -3.50
N THR A 365 20.18 4.44 -4.02
CA THR A 365 18.80 4.56 -3.56
C THR A 365 18.04 3.25 -3.75
N LEU A 366 18.16 2.66 -4.94
CA LEU A 366 17.52 1.39 -5.24
C LEU A 366 18.07 0.26 -4.35
N PHE A 367 19.38 0.21 -4.16
CA PHE A 367 20.06 -0.77 -3.32
C PHE A 367 19.56 -0.72 -1.86
N VAL A 368 19.54 0.45 -1.22
CA VAL A 368 19.10 0.55 0.18
C VAL A 368 17.59 0.28 0.34
N VAL A 369 16.78 0.62 -0.65
CA VAL A 369 15.36 0.30 -0.67
C VAL A 369 15.13 -1.21 -0.78
N ILE A 370 15.85 -1.90 -1.67
CA ILE A 370 15.77 -3.36 -1.82
C ILE A 370 16.20 -4.05 -0.53
N LEU A 371 17.31 -3.63 0.09
CA LEU A 371 17.75 -4.18 1.37
C LEU A 371 16.69 -3.97 2.48
N ALA A 372 16.04 -2.81 2.50
CA ALA A 372 14.99 -2.53 3.48
C ALA A 372 13.74 -3.39 3.27
N TRP A 373 13.47 -3.90 2.07
CA TRP A 373 12.37 -4.82 1.84
C TRP A 373 12.58 -6.19 2.50
N VAL A 374 13.81 -6.58 2.82
CA VAL A 374 14.10 -7.88 3.48
C VAL A 374 13.42 -7.99 4.85
N PRO A 375 13.64 -7.09 5.83
CA PRO A 375 12.93 -7.17 7.09
C PRO A 375 11.41 -6.94 6.95
N PHE A 376 10.95 -6.27 5.90
CA PHE A 376 9.53 -6.08 5.65
C PHE A 376 8.83 -7.40 5.26
N ARG A 377 9.48 -8.24 4.41
CA ARG A 377 8.91 -9.54 3.95
C ARG A 377 9.12 -10.67 4.93
N ALA A 378 10.29 -10.74 5.53
CA ALA A 378 10.66 -11.86 6.41
C ALA A 378 9.68 -12.01 7.58
N ASP A 379 9.39 -13.23 8.00
CA ASP A 379 8.42 -13.51 9.06
C ASP A 379 8.87 -12.99 10.43
N ASN A 380 10.18 -12.97 10.66
CA ASN A 380 10.82 -12.48 11.88
C ASN A 380 12.22 -11.92 11.61
N LEU A 381 12.85 -11.34 12.64
CA LEU A 381 14.19 -10.74 12.52
C LEU A 381 15.29 -11.78 12.27
N THR A 382 15.12 -13.03 12.73
CA THR A 382 16.09 -14.11 12.50
C THR A 382 16.11 -14.48 11.02
N THR A 383 14.94 -14.66 10.41
CA THR A 383 14.82 -14.90 8.96
C THR A 383 15.36 -13.72 8.15
N ALA A 384 15.04 -12.46 8.55
CA ALA A 384 15.59 -11.28 7.90
C ALA A 384 17.13 -11.26 7.94
N TRP A 385 17.72 -11.59 9.07
CA TRP A 385 19.16 -11.65 9.23
C TRP A 385 19.80 -12.76 8.39
N ALA A 386 19.19 -13.97 8.36
CA ALA A 386 19.64 -15.07 7.52
C ALA A 386 19.66 -14.66 6.04
N MET A 387 18.59 -14.02 5.55
CA MET A 387 18.52 -13.50 4.19
C MET A 387 19.63 -12.48 3.91
N LEU A 388 19.84 -11.50 4.78
CA LEU A 388 20.89 -10.48 4.60
C LEU A 388 22.30 -11.08 4.61
N ARG A 389 22.56 -12.09 5.46
CA ARG A 389 23.83 -12.83 5.45
C ARG A 389 24.05 -13.56 4.12
N SER A 390 23.02 -14.22 3.60
CA SER A 390 23.06 -14.90 2.32
C SER A 390 23.30 -13.90 1.18
N MET A 391 22.62 -12.74 1.19
CA MET A 391 22.84 -11.65 0.21
C MET A 391 24.25 -11.06 0.28
N ALA A 392 24.92 -11.14 1.42
CA ALA A 392 26.33 -10.77 1.57
C ALA A 392 27.32 -11.87 1.14
N GLY A 393 26.82 -13.02 0.67
CA GLY A 393 27.64 -14.17 0.26
C GLY A 393 28.21 -15.00 1.42
N LEU A 394 27.83 -14.69 2.68
CA LEU A 394 28.35 -15.37 3.87
C LEU A 394 27.83 -16.81 4.04
N SER A 395 26.82 -17.20 3.26
CA SER A 395 26.25 -18.56 3.19
C SER A 395 26.73 -19.32 1.93
N GLY A 396 27.72 -18.80 1.23
CA GLY A 396 28.27 -19.35 0.00
C GLY A 396 27.66 -18.74 -1.27
N ILE A 397 28.36 -18.94 -2.38
CA ILE A 397 27.96 -18.51 -3.72
C ILE A 397 27.82 -19.79 -4.55
N ALA A 398 26.60 -20.09 -5.03
CA ALA A 398 26.36 -21.18 -5.96
C ALA A 398 25.86 -20.66 -7.30
N LEU A 399 26.30 -21.27 -8.38
CA LEU A 399 25.86 -20.97 -9.75
C LEU A 399 25.49 -22.27 -10.48
N PRO A 400 24.49 -22.22 -11.37
CA PRO A 400 24.18 -23.36 -12.24
C PRO A 400 25.39 -23.77 -13.08
N THR A 401 25.63 -25.09 -13.18
CA THR A 401 26.72 -25.66 -13.98
C THR A 401 26.73 -25.16 -15.41
N MET A 402 25.55 -24.87 -15.98
CA MET A 402 25.43 -24.27 -17.29
C MET A 402 26.17 -22.92 -17.38
N ILE A 403 26.03 -22.03 -16.38
CA ILE A 403 26.71 -20.72 -16.38
C ILE A 403 28.20 -20.88 -16.20
N VAL A 404 28.62 -21.74 -15.28
CA VAL A 404 30.06 -22.03 -15.05
C VAL A 404 30.70 -22.66 -16.28
N GLY A 405 29.95 -23.44 -17.06
CA GLY A 405 30.40 -24.00 -18.33
C GLY A 405 30.68 -22.94 -19.40
N PHE A 406 29.88 -21.85 -19.44
CA PHE A 406 30.12 -20.70 -20.32
C PHE A 406 31.25 -19.78 -19.84
N LEU A 407 31.45 -19.67 -18.54
CA LEU A 407 32.44 -18.79 -17.91
C LEU A 407 33.22 -19.56 -16.82
N PRO A 408 34.17 -20.41 -17.19
CA PRO A 408 34.91 -21.28 -16.26
C PRO A 408 35.62 -20.55 -15.12
N ALA A 409 35.99 -19.29 -15.33
CA ALA A 409 36.59 -18.45 -14.29
C ALA A 409 35.68 -18.27 -13.06
N LEU A 410 34.37 -18.38 -13.22
CA LEU A 410 33.44 -18.30 -12.11
C LEU A 410 33.52 -19.48 -11.13
N ALA A 411 34.07 -20.63 -11.54
CA ALA A 411 34.32 -21.76 -10.66
C ALA A 411 35.32 -21.46 -9.53
N THR A 412 36.08 -20.38 -9.63
CA THR A 412 37.01 -19.96 -8.58
C THR A 412 36.30 -19.24 -7.42
N ILE A 413 35.12 -18.70 -7.65
CA ILE A 413 34.37 -17.88 -6.68
C ILE A 413 32.98 -18.46 -6.33
N ALA A 414 32.50 -19.40 -7.13
CA ALA A 414 31.16 -19.99 -6.94
C ALA A 414 31.22 -21.52 -7.06
N THR A 415 30.45 -22.21 -6.24
CA THR A 415 30.27 -23.65 -6.32
C THR A 415 29.32 -24.00 -7.47
N PRO A 416 29.74 -24.82 -8.45
CA PRO A 416 28.86 -25.28 -9.50
C PRO A 416 27.79 -26.22 -8.95
N VAL A 417 26.52 -25.96 -9.25
CA VAL A 417 25.38 -26.79 -8.86
C VAL A 417 24.50 -27.08 -10.08
N PRO A 418 23.88 -28.27 -10.18
CA PRO A 418 23.01 -28.57 -11.32
C PRO A 418 21.80 -27.61 -11.40
N VAL A 419 21.21 -27.30 -10.27
CA VAL A 419 20.02 -26.41 -10.12
C VAL A 419 20.16 -25.63 -8.81
N LEU A 420 19.66 -24.40 -8.79
CA LEU A 420 19.48 -23.64 -7.55
C LEU A 420 18.12 -24.00 -6.96
N PRO A 421 18.06 -24.72 -5.81
CA PRO A 421 16.83 -25.37 -5.31
C PRO A 421 15.76 -24.36 -4.86
N TRP A 422 16.18 -23.15 -4.47
CA TRP A 422 15.26 -22.12 -3.92
C TRP A 422 15.00 -21.00 -4.92
N LEU A 423 15.10 -21.27 -6.21
CA LEU A 423 14.89 -20.31 -7.27
C LEU A 423 13.54 -20.52 -7.95
N GLY A 424 12.46 -20.04 -7.33
CA GLY A 424 11.11 -20.22 -7.83
C GLY A 424 10.58 -21.64 -7.62
N ASP A 425 9.42 -21.95 -8.20
CA ASP A 425 8.94 -23.32 -8.24
C ASP A 425 9.80 -24.12 -9.23
N ALA A 426 10.81 -24.80 -8.70
CA ALA A 426 11.78 -25.61 -9.45
C ALA A 426 11.14 -26.71 -10.32
N ARG A 427 9.82 -26.93 -10.18
CA ARG A 427 9.05 -27.88 -11.00
C ARG A 427 8.58 -27.29 -12.31
N THR A 428 8.54 -25.94 -12.46
CA THR A 428 7.89 -25.26 -13.57
C THR A 428 8.81 -24.37 -14.39
N LEU A 429 9.83 -23.72 -13.77
CA LEU A 429 10.71 -22.78 -14.46
C LEU A 429 12.18 -23.06 -14.20
N SER A 430 12.99 -22.97 -15.24
CA SER A 430 14.45 -23.06 -15.17
C SER A 430 15.08 -21.72 -14.75
N PHE A 431 16.36 -21.75 -14.33
CA PHE A 431 17.12 -20.56 -14.01
C PHE A 431 17.09 -19.46 -15.10
N PRO A 432 17.26 -19.77 -16.41
CA PRO A 432 17.15 -18.77 -17.48
C PRO A 432 15.76 -18.13 -17.55
N GLU A 433 14.70 -18.89 -17.34
CA GLU A 433 13.33 -18.37 -17.41
C GLU A 433 13.01 -17.44 -16.24
N VAL A 434 13.39 -17.80 -15.00
CA VAL A 434 13.25 -16.91 -13.84
C VAL A 434 14.07 -15.64 -14.02
N SER A 435 15.32 -15.77 -14.52
CA SER A 435 16.19 -14.62 -14.81
C SER A 435 15.57 -13.69 -15.86
N ALA A 436 15.02 -14.24 -16.94
CA ALA A 436 14.37 -13.47 -18.00
C ALA A 436 13.13 -12.73 -17.46
N CYS A 437 12.32 -13.39 -16.63
CA CYS A 437 11.15 -12.76 -15.96
C CYS A 437 11.58 -11.60 -15.05
N LEU A 438 12.62 -11.78 -14.22
CA LEU A 438 13.14 -10.73 -13.36
C LEU A 438 13.70 -9.55 -14.17
N LEU A 439 14.50 -9.82 -15.20
CA LEU A 439 15.04 -8.78 -16.08
C LEU A 439 13.93 -7.99 -16.77
N LEU A 440 12.89 -8.66 -17.27
CA LEU A 440 11.73 -8.02 -17.86
C LEU A 440 10.97 -7.17 -16.82
N GLY A 441 10.73 -7.69 -15.63
CA GLY A 441 10.07 -6.95 -14.54
C GLY A 441 10.84 -5.69 -14.15
N TRP A 442 12.16 -5.78 -13.99
CA TRP A 442 13.02 -4.64 -13.69
C TRP A 442 13.12 -3.66 -14.86
N PHE A 443 13.15 -4.13 -16.10
CA PHE A 443 13.04 -3.26 -17.27
C PHE A 443 11.73 -2.46 -17.27
N ILE A 444 10.59 -3.11 -16.99
CA ILE A 444 9.29 -2.43 -16.92
C ILE A 444 9.31 -1.31 -15.89
N VAL A 445 9.80 -1.54 -14.67
CA VAL A 445 9.76 -0.55 -13.59
C VAL A 445 10.79 0.56 -13.71
N LEU A 446 11.93 0.29 -14.36
CA LEU A 446 13.04 1.25 -14.51
C LEU A 446 12.94 2.08 -15.80
N ALA A 447 12.45 1.50 -16.90
CA ALA A 447 12.49 2.13 -18.21
C ALA A 447 11.13 2.63 -18.70
N LEU A 448 10.01 1.98 -18.31
CA LEU A 448 8.71 2.36 -18.83
C LEU A 448 8.05 3.47 -18.00
N PRO A 449 7.24 4.35 -18.66
CA PRO A 449 6.51 5.40 -17.97
C PRO A 449 5.37 4.81 -17.11
N ASN A 450 4.95 5.57 -16.09
CA ASN A 450 3.78 5.23 -15.30
C ASN A 450 2.52 5.24 -16.17
N ILE A 451 1.58 4.32 -15.91
CA ILE A 451 0.30 4.24 -16.65
C ILE A 451 -0.51 5.54 -16.59
N HIS A 452 -0.37 6.32 -15.52
CA HIS A 452 -1.06 7.60 -15.37
C HIS A 452 -0.43 8.72 -16.21
N THR A 453 0.85 8.62 -16.57
CA THR A 453 1.54 9.58 -17.46
C THR A 453 1.51 9.15 -18.93
N MET A 454 1.16 7.89 -19.22
CA MET A 454 0.98 7.40 -20.59
C MET A 454 -0.18 8.11 -21.30
N SER A 455 -0.02 8.30 -22.61
CA SER A 455 -1.15 8.69 -23.49
C SER A 455 -2.23 7.62 -23.50
N GLU A 456 -3.46 7.96 -23.92
CA GLU A 456 -4.54 6.96 -24.05
C GLU A 456 -4.18 5.85 -25.02
N ARG A 457 -3.48 6.16 -26.13
CA ARG A 457 -2.95 5.18 -27.07
C ARG A 457 -1.95 4.24 -26.41
N GLY A 458 -1.01 4.78 -25.61
CA GLY A 458 -0.03 3.97 -24.85
C GLY A 458 -0.69 3.02 -23.86
N ARG A 459 -1.69 3.49 -23.11
CA ARG A 459 -2.47 2.62 -22.20
C ARG A 459 -3.24 1.54 -22.94
N SER A 460 -3.83 1.85 -24.08
CA SER A 460 -4.54 0.88 -24.91
C SER A 460 -3.59 -0.20 -25.45
N TRP A 461 -2.41 0.18 -25.91
CA TRP A 461 -1.36 -0.78 -26.31
C TRP A 461 -0.92 -1.69 -25.16
N ALA A 462 -0.66 -1.13 -23.97
CA ALA A 462 -0.29 -1.91 -22.78
C ALA A 462 -1.39 -2.89 -22.38
N LEU A 463 -2.68 -2.47 -22.47
CA LEU A 463 -3.79 -3.35 -22.21
C LEU A 463 -3.90 -4.46 -23.27
N THR A 464 -3.82 -4.12 -24.56
CA THR A 464 -3.97 -5.10 -25.65
C THR A 464 -2.89 -6.19 -25.57
N SER A 465 -1.63 -5.81 -25.30
CA SER A 465 -0.52 -6.76 -25.17
C SER A 465 -0.65 -7.67 -23.94
N GLY A 466 -1.20 -7.17 -22.83
CA GLY A 466 -1.37 -7.94 -21.59
C GLY A 466 -2.74 -8.62 -21.42
N PHE A 467 -3.71 -8.30 -22.28
CA PHE A 467 -5.11 -8.69 -22.09
C PHE A 467 -5.31 -10.21 -22.03
N ALA A 468 -4.72 -10.95 -22.95
CA ALA A 468 -4.85 -12.41 -23.00
C ALA A 468 -4.31 -13.06 -21.71
N PHE A 469 -3.14 -12.61 -21.23
CA PHE A 469 -2.55 -13.10 -19.98
C PHE A 469 -3.42 -12.73 -18.76
N THR A 470 -3.98 -11.53 -18.74
CA THR A 470 -4.86 -11.08 -17.65
C THR A 470 -6.15 -11.92 -17.63
N MET A 471 -6.74 -12.19 -18.78
CA MET A 471 -7.94 -13.05 -18.88
C MET A 471 -7.62 -14.50 -18.52
N GLN A 472 -6.50 -15.03 -19.01
CA GLN A 472 -6.04 -16.36 -18.63
C GLN A 472 -5.86 -16.46 -17.10
N ALA A 473 -5.17 -15.52 -16.46
CA ALA A 473 -5.00 -15.51 -15.02
C ALA A 473 -6.35 -15.39 -14.28
N LEU A 474 -7.25 -14.52 -14.73
CA LEU A 474 -8.57 -14.33 -14.09
C LEU A 474 -9.44 -15.61 -14.11
N PHE A 475 -9.41 -16.35 -15.22
CA PHE A 475 -10.30 -17.51 -15.39
C PHE A 475 -9.67 -18.85 -15.03
N PHE A 476 -8.36 -19.00 -15.18
CA PHE A 476 -7.69 -20.30 -15.12
C PHE A 476 -6.57 -20.41 -14.07
N ALA A 477 -6.16 -19.29 -13.38
CA ALA A 477 -5.19 -19.41 -12.32
C ALA A 477 -5.74 -20.29 -11.18
N PRO A 478 -5.01 -21.34 -10.76
CA PRO A 478 -5.47 -22.29 -9.75
C PRO A 478 -5.61 -21.65 -8.37
N ARG A 479 -4.81 -20.65 -8.08
CA ARG A 479 -4.87 -19.83 -6.86
C ARG A 479 -4.57 -18.39 -7.23
N VAL A 480 -5.39 -17.47 -6.77
CA VAL A 480 -5.12 -16.04 -6.82
C VAL A 480 -4.68 -15.64 -5.42
N ALA A 481 -3.46 -15.14 -5.29
CA ALA A 481 -2.93 -14.73 -4.02
C ALA A 481 -3.76 -13.56 -3.45
N PRO A 482 -4.06 -13.53 -2.13
CA PRO A 482 -4.65 -12.37 -1.50
C PRO A 482 -3.72 -11.16 -1.68
N PHE A 483 -4.28 -9.98 -1.55
CA PHE A 483 -3.48 -8.76 -1.57
C PHE A 483 -2.52 -8.72 -0.37
N LEU A 484 -1.23 -8.37 -0.59
CA LEU A 484 -0.20 -8.42 0.44
C LEU A 484 -0.58 -7.65 1.73
N TYR A 485 -1.23 -6.49 1.60
CA TYR A 485 -1.67 -5.69 2.74
C TYR A 485 -2.76 -6.33 3.62
N PHE A 486 -3.34 -7.44 3.22
CA PHE A 486 -4.25 -8.22 4.09
C PHE A 486 -3.50 -9.15 5.06
N GLN A 487 -2.18 -9.26 4.87
CA GLN A 487 -1.32 -10.12 5.70
C GLN A 487 -0.63 -9.34 6.84
N PHE A 488 -0.82 -8.01 6.89
CA PHE A 488 -0.14 -7.12 7.85
C PHE A 488 -1.10 -6.44 8.83
#